data_77add1550cf9a8033b171ebe10608b0c
#
_entry.id   77add1550cf9a8033b171ebe10608b0c
#
_cell.length_a   1.000
_cell.length_b   1.000
_cell.length_c   1.000
_cell.angle_alpha   90.00
_cell.angle_beta   90.00
_cell.angle_gamma   90.00
#
_symmetry.space_group_name_H-M   'P 1'
#
loop_
_entity.id
_entity.type
_entity.pdbx_description
1 polymer ?
#
loop_
_entity_poly.entity_id
_entity_poly.type
_entity_poly.pdbx_seq_one_letter_code
_entity_poly.pdbx_strand_id
1 'polypeptide(L)'
;MSHWDWGIIALLNIPVIVYGFYLGLKVRNSTDWFLAGRTLPWWLVGISMYATAIDSSDLVGDSGETYNTGLSFFVMNWVGVVAGWMIAGFFIALPMYRRGMFTNAEYLEARFGPAARVLSVLVQLQYRTAVMAIIAYTAFLTLKIVCGLDLSLIHI
;
A
#
# COMPACT_ATOMS: atom_id res chain seq x y z
N MET A 1 26.56 -7.10 -1.48
CA MET A 1 26.41 -5.63 -1.43
C MET A 1 27.67 -4.98 -0.88
N SER A 2 28.11 -3.88 -1.47
CA SER A 2 29.26 -3.07 -0.99
C SER A 2 28.86 -2.25 0.25
N HIS A 3 29.85 -1.78 1.02
CA HIS A 3 29.61 -0.81 2.11
C HIS A 3 28.97 0.50 1.61
N TRP A 4 29.24 0.87 0.36
CA TRP A 4 28.62 2.03 -0.29
C TRP A 4 27.13 1.87 -0.51
N ASP A 5 26.66 0.65 -0.85
CA ASP A 5 25.25 0.36 -1.05
C ASP A 5 24.47 0.54 0.25
N TRP A 6 25.02 0.05 1.36
CA TRP A 6 24.43 0.25 2.69
C TRP A 6 24.41 1.73 3.11
N GLY A 7 25.46 2.47 2.75
CA GLY A 7 25.53 3.91 3.00
C GLY A 7 24.41 4.67 2.26
N ILE A 8 24.17 4.35 0.99
CA ILE A 8 23.11 4.97 0.19
C ILE A 8 21.73 4.61 0.75
N ILE A 9 21.51 3.32 1.08
CA ILE A 9 20.24 2.88 1.69
C ILE A 9 19.96 3.64 2.99
N ALA A 10 20.94 3.74 3.87
CA ALA A 10 20.81 4.46 5.13
C ALA A 10 20.54 5.95 4.91
N LEU A 11 21.28 6.58 3.99
CA LEU A 11 21.13 8.00 3.67
C LEU A 11 19.73 8.35 3.15
N LEU A 12 19.11 7.46 2.38
CA LEU A 12 17.76 7.67 1.85
C LEU A 12 16.67 7.37 2.87
N ASN A 13 16.82 6.33 3.68
CA ASN A 13 15.75 5.87 4.57
C ASN A 13 15.74 6.59 5.93
N ILE A 14 16.92 6.86 6.53
CA ILE A 14 16.98 7.48 7.86
C ILE A 14 16.28 8.85 7.90
N PRO A 15 16.50 9.79 6.95
CA PRO A 15 15.79 11.07 6.97
C PRO A 15 14.26 10.92 6.88
N VAL A 16 13.78 9.97 6.10
CA VAL A 16 12.33 9.71 5.95
C VAL A 16 11.75 9.19 7.26
N ILE A 17 12.43 8.24 7.91
CA ILE A 17 12.01 7.68 9.20
C ILE A 17 12.00 8.77 10.28
N VAL A 18 13.05 9.55 10.39
CA VAL A 18 13.16 10.64 11.38
C VAL A 18 12.09 11.70 11.16
N TYR A 19 11.83 12.07 9.90
CA TYR A 19 10.78 13.02 9.56
C TYR A 19 9.38 12.46 9.86
N GLY A 20 9.14 11.18 9.55
CA GLY A 20 7.89 10.50 9.90
C GLY A 20 7.65 10.45 11.41
N PHE A 21 8.68 10.17 12.19
CA PHE A 21 8.62 10.21 13.65
C PHE A 21 8.28 11.62 14.18
N TYR A 22 8.95 12.63 13.64
CA TYR A 22 8.68 14.03 14.00
C TYR A 22 7.24 14.44 13.70
N LEU A 23 6.69 14.04 12.55
CA LEU A 23 5.29 14.30 12.22
C LEU A 23 4.34 13.53 13.13
N GLY A 24 4.66 12.29 13.48
CA GLY A 24 3.87 11.47 14.40
C GLY A 24 3.68 12.11 15.77
N LEU A 25 4.69 12.82 16.28
CA LEU A 25 4.60 13.53 17.55
C LEU A 25 3.61 14.73 17.52
N LYS A 26 3.25 15.22 16.34
CA LYS A 26 2.28 16.32 16.17
C LYS A 26 0.83 15.87 16.08
N VAL A 27 0.59 14.60 15.91
CA VAL A 27 -0.76 14.02 15.80
C VAL A 27 -1.47 14.11 17.14
N ARG A 28 -2.67 14.69 17.16
CA ARG A 28 -3.44 14.91 18.40
C ARG A 28 -4.75 14.15 18.46
N ASN A 29 -5.31 13.79 17.31
CA ASN A 29 -6.62 13.15 17.23
C ASN A 29 -6.70 12.16 16.06
N SER A 30 -7.78 11.36 16.02
CA SER A 30 -7.99 10.36 14.98
C SER A 30 -8.11 10.96 13.58
N THR A 31 -8.64 12.17 13.44
CA THR A 31 -8.76 12.86 12.15
C THR A 31 -7.39 13.25 11.61
N ASP A 32 -6.48 13.68 12.47
CA ASP A 32 -5.09 13.99 12.08
C ASP A 32 -4.37 12.71 11.65
N TRP A 33 -4.58 11.61 12.39
CA TRP A 33 -3.93 10.33 12.10
C TRP A 33 -4.40 9.72 10.77
N PHE A 34 -5.71 9.60 10.56
CA PHE A 34 -6.26 8.89 9.41
C PHE A 34 -6.44 9.78 8.17
N LEU A 35 -6.69 11.06 8.35
CA LEU A 35 -7.03 11.98 7.26
C LEU A 35 -6.08 13.17 7.15
N ALA A 36 -4.98 13.19 7.91
CA ALA A 36 -4.06 14.32 7.99
C ALA A 36 -4.80 15.67 8.17
N GLY A 37 -5.82 15.69 9.04
CA GLY A 37 -6.68 16.85 9.28
C GLY A 37 -7.45 17.34 8.04
N ARG A 38 -7.52 16.55 6.96
CA ARG A 38 -8.08 16.91 5.64
C ARG A 38 -7.42 18.15 5.00
N THR A 39 -6.16 18.42 5.33
CA THR A 39 -5.43 19.59 4.85
C THR A 39 -4.48 19.30 3.70
N LEU A 40 -4.32 18.03 3.32
CA LEU A 40 -3.41 17.64 2.25
C LEU A 40 -3.91 18.12 0.89
N PRO A 41 -3.04 18.72 0.06
CA PRO A 41 -3.38 19.07 -1.30
C PRO A 41 -3.57 17.80 -2.15
N TRP A 42 -4.40 17.89 -3.18
CA TRP A 42 -4.78 16.75 -4.02
C TRP A 42 -3.61 15.99 -4.64
N TRP A 43 -2.56 16.69 -5.05
CA TRP A 43 -1.37 16.07 -5.64
C TRP A 43 -0.57 15.23 -4.64
N LEU A 44 -0.52 15.68 -3.37
CA LEU A 44 0.16 14.92 -2.31
C LEU A 44 -0.62 13.66 -1.93
N VAL A 45 -1.96 13.74 -1.93
CA VAL A 45 -2.82 12.55 -1.77
C VAL A 45 -2.56 11.55 -2.90
N GLY A 46 -2.47 12.01 -4.16
CA GLY A 46 -2.17 11.16 -5.29
C GLY A 46 -0.81 10.47 -5.18
N ILE A 47 0.25 11.20 -4.83
CA ILE A 47 1.59 10.64 -4.60
C ILE A 47 1.58 9.63 -3.45
N SER A 48 0.89 9.93 -2.36
CA SER A 48 0.77 9.04 -1.21
C SER A 48 0.05 7.74 -1.56
N MET A 49 -1.03 7.82 -2.32
CA MET A 49 -1.74 6.63 -2.83
C MET A 49 -0.84 5.77 -3.71
N TYR A 50 -0.13 6.41 -4.64
CA TYR A 50 0.82 5.71 -5.52
C TYR A 50 1.94 5.02 -4.72
N ALA A 51 2.56 5.74 -3.79
CA ALA A 51 3.62 5.18 -2.94
C ALA A 51 3.13 4.02 -2.06
N THR A 52 1.88 4.05 -1.62
CA THR A 52 1.27 2.96 -0.82
C THR A 52 0.90 1.75 -1.67
N ALA A 53 0.66 1.95 -2.97
CA ALA A 53 0.27 0.88 -3.88
C ALA A 53 1.46 0.06 -4.39
N ILE A 54 2.69 0.61 -4.33
CA ILE A 54 3.90 -0.10 -4.80
C ILE A 54 4.54 -0.84 -3.63
N ASP A 55 4.73 -2.13 -3.78
CA ASP A 55 5.41 -2.97 -2.81
C ASP A 55 6.43 -3.93 -3.47
N SER A 56 7.01 -4.83 -2.66
CA SER A 56 8.01 -5.78 -3.15
C SER A 56 7.41 -6.82 -4.11
N SER A 57 6.11 -7.08 -4.06
CA SER A 57 5.47 -8.03 -4.99
C SER A 57 5.36 -7.43 -6.39
N ASP A 58 5.10 -6.13 -6.52
CA ASP A 58 5.08 -5.45 -7.83
C ASP A 58 6.48 -5.44 -8.47
N LEU A 59 7.53 -5.16 -7.67
CA LEU A 59 8.89 -5.10 -8.18
C LEU A 59 9.45 -6.48 -8.58
N VAL A 60 9.18 -7.52 -7.80
CA VAL A 60 9.73 -8.88 -8.03
C VAL A 60 8.74 -9.74 -8.79
N GLY A 61 7.47 -9.76 -8.39
CA GLY A 61 6.42 -10.60 -8.99
C GLY A 61 6.05 -10.14 -10.39
N ASP A 62 5.61 -8.88 -10.54
CA ASP A 62 5.18 -8.35 -11.83
C ASP A 62 6.33 -8.26 -12.83
N SER A 63 7.54 -7.93 -12.37
CA SER A 63 8.73 -7.95 -13.22
C SER A 63 9.06 -9.35 -13.70
N GLY A 64 8.99 -10.36 -12.82
CA GLY A 64 9.22 -11.75 -13.15
C GLY A 64 8.15 -12.30 -14.10
N GLU A 65 6.89 -11.98 -13.88
CA GLU A 65 5.80 -12.39 -14.76
C GLU A 65 5.90 -11.71 -16.13
N THR A 66 6.24 -10.42 -16.16
CA THR A 66 6.50 -9.72 -17.42
C THR A 66 7.66 -10.33 -18.20
N TYR A 67 8.71 -10.79 -17.52
CA TYR A 67 9.82 -11.47 -18.15
C TYR A 67 9.40 -12.81 -18.78
N ASN A 68 8.54 -13.57 -18.11
CA ASN A 68 8.09 -14.89 -18.57
C ASN A 68 7.01 -14.84 -19.66
N THR A 69 6.04 -13.92 -19.54
CA THR A 69 4.84 -13.86 -20.40
C THR A 69 4.88 -12.72 -21.42
N GLY A 70 5.85 -11.82 -21.30
CA GLY A 70 6.04 -10.69 -22.19
C GLY A 70 5.29 -9.42 -21.78
N LEU A 71 5.50 -8.36 -22.57
CA LEU A 71 4.99 -7.02 -22.32
C LEU A 71 3.45 -6.93 -22.25
N SER A 72 2.74 -7.90 -22.83
CA SER A 72 1.27 -7.95 -22.79
C SER A 72 0.72 -8.02 -21.38
N PHE A 73 1.34 -8.78 -20.48
CA PHE A 73 0.97 -8.85 -19.07
C PHE A 73 1.05 -7.46 -18.41
N PHE A 74 2.16 -6.77 -18.58
CA PHE A 74 2.38 -5.43 -18.04
C PHE A 74 1.32 -4.43 -18.53
N VAL A 75 1.06 -4.40 -19.85
CA VAL A 75 0.08 -3.47 -20.45
C VAL A 75 -1.33 -3.77 -19.94
N MET A 76 -1.73 -5.03 -19.89
CA MET A 76 -3.07 -5.42 -19.40
C MET A 76 -3.27 -5.08 -17.93
N ASN A 77 -2.26 -5.33 -17.11
CA ASN A 77 -2.30 -4.99 -15.68
C ASN A 77 -2.46 -3.48 -15.49
N TRP A 78 -1.61 -2.67 -16.13
CA TRP A 78 -1.66 -1.21 -15.99
C TRP A 78 -2.96 -0.59 -16.50
N VAL A 79 -3.47 -1.04 -17.64
CA VAL A 79 -4.76 -0.57 -18.17
C VAL A 79 -5.90 -0.92 -17.22
N GLY A 80 -5.90 -2.13 -16.68
CA GLY A 80 -6.90 -2.58 -15.70
C GLY A 80 -6.84 -1.77 -14.39
N VAL A 81 -5.65 -1.55 -13.88
CA VAL A 81 -5.43 -0.75 -12.66
C VAL A 81 -5.90 0.69 -12.84
N VAL A 82 -5.50 1.36 -13.91
CA VAL A 82 -5.90 2.76 -14.17
C VAL A 82 -7.42 2.87 -14.31
N ALA A 83 -8.04 2.01 -15.10
CA ALA A 83 -9.49 1.99 -15.27
C ALA A 83 -10.21 1.70 -13.94
N GLY A 84 -9.75 0.72 -13.18
CA GLY A 84 -10.30 0.36 -11.87
C GLY A 84 -10.20 1.49 -10.86
N TRP A 85 -9.07 2.18 -10.78
CA TRP A 85 -8.87 3.32 -9.89
C TRP A 85 -9.75 4.51 -10.27
N MET A 86 -9.94 4.78 -11.56
CA MET A 86 -10.86 5.83 -12.01
C MET A 86 -12.30 5.53 -11.59
N ILE A 87 -12.77 4.31 -11.82
CA ILE A 87 -14.12 3.89 -11.43
C ILE A 87 -14.27 3.97 -9.90
N ALA A 88 -13.35 3.40 -9.14
CA ALA A 88 -13.38 3.43 -7.69
C ALA A 88 -13.32 4.86 -7.13
N GLY A 89 -12.51 5.73 -7.72
CA GLY A 89 -12.38 7.13 -7.32
C GLY A 89 -13.68 7.90 -7.47
N PHE A 90 -14.34 7.81 -8.62
CA PHE A 90 -15.57 8.55 -8.87
C PHE A 90 -16.80 7.95 -8.18
N PHE A 91 -16.94 6.62 -8.18
CA PHE A 91 -18.16 5.97 -7.69
C PHE A 91 -18.13 5.56 -6.22
N ILE A 92 -16.93 5.42 -5.63
CA ILE A 92 -16.78 4.99 -4.25
C ILE A 92 -16.10 6.06 -3.41
N ALA A 93 -14.89 6.47 -3.76
CA ALA A 93 -14.11 7.37 -2.92
C ALA A 93 -14.74 8.77 -2.79
N LEU A 94 -15.25 9.33 -3.89
CA LEU A 94 -15.88 10.66 -3.86
C LEU A 94 -17.16 10.71 -3.01
N PRO A 95 -18.12 9.77 -3.11
CA PRO A 95 -19.24 9.70 -2.20
C PRO A 95 -18.87 9.51 -0.73
N MET A 96 -17.88 8.67 -0.44
CA MET A 96 -17.36 8.47 0.92
C MET A 96 -16.77 9.76 1.49
N TYR A 97 -15.93 10.44 0.71
CA TYR A 97 -15.32 11.71 1.11
C TYR A 97 -16.37 12.77 1.43
N ARG A 98 -17.39 12.92 0.57
CA ARG A 98 -18.48 13.89 0.77
C ARG A 98 -19.31 13.61 2.02
N ARG A 99 -19.45 12.36 2.42
CA ARG A 99 -20.18 11.92 3.63
C ARG A 99 -19.32 11.88 4.88
N GLY A 100 -18.02 12.16 4.79
CA GLY A 100 -17.10 12.13 5.91
C GLY A 100 -16.75 10.74 6.44
N MET A 101 -17.00 9.68 5.66
CA MET A 101 -16.72 8.30 6.05
C MET A 101 -15.22 8.03 6.05
N PHE A 102 -14.77 7.17 6.98
CA PHE A 102 -13.36 6.81 7.15
C PHE A 102 -13.01 5.49 6.48
N THR A 103 -13.96 4.58 6.35
CA THR A 103 -13.70 3.22 5.89
C THR A 103 -14.74 2.73 4.88
N ASN A 104 -14.31 1.81 4.00
CA ASN A 104 -15.23 1.13 3.08
C ASN A 104 -16.32 0.35 3.83
N ALA A 105 -16.02 -0.16 5.02
CA ALA A 105 -16.98 -0.90 5.85
C ALA A 105 -18.11 0.01 6.34
N GLU A 106 -17.83 1.27 6.71
CA GLU A 106 -18.86 2.27 7.04
C GLU A 106 -19.76 2.58 5.86
N TYR A 107 -19.18 2.69 4.67
CA TYR A 107 -19.95 2.95 3.45
C TYR A 107 -20.92 1.80 3.15
N LEU A 108 -20.47 0.55 3.31
CA LEU A 108 -21.29 -0.64 3.11
C LEU A 108 -22.38 -0.77 4.18
N GLU A 109 -22.06 -0.45 5.42
CA GLU A 109 -23.05 -0.41 6.51
C GLU A 109 -24.15 0.61 6.24
N ALA A 110 -23.79 1.82 5.83
CA ALA A 110 -24.75 2.89 5.53
C ALA A 110 -25.68 2.55 4.35
N ARG A 111 -25.23 1.66 3.44
CA ARG A 111 -25.99 1.29 2.24
C ARG A 111 -26.78 0.00 2.39
N PHE A 112 -26.22 -0.99 3.08
CA PHE A 112 -26.72 -2.36 3.14
C PHE A 112 -26.95 -2.88 4.57
N GLY A 113 -26.66 -2.08 5.58
CA GLY A 113 -26.84 -2.43 6.98
C GLY A 113 -25.65 -3.11 7.66
N PRO A 114 -25.78 -3.42 8.98
CA PRO A 114 -24.66 -3.89 9.82
C PRO A 114 -24.06 -5.23 9.37
N ALA A 115 -24.89 -6.13 8.83
CA ALA A 115 -24.38 -7.42 8.32
C ALA A 115 -23.35 -7.23 7.17
N ALA A 116 -23.56 -6.27 6.30
CA ALA A 116 -22.62 -5.96 5.22
C ALA A 116 -21.28 -5.43 5.76
N ARG A 117 -21.30 -4.64 6.86
CA ARG A 117 -20.09 -4.21 7.54
C ARG A 117 -19.29 -5.38 8.06
N VAL A 118 -19.91 -6.29 8.81
CA VAL A 118 -19.24 -7.47 9.37
C VAL A 118 -18.64 -8.34 8.27
N LEU A 119 -19.42 -8.65 7.24
CA LEU A 119 -18.94 -9.44 6.11
C LEU A 119 -17.76 -8.76 5.40
N SER A 120 -17.84 -7.47 5.16
CA SER A 120 -16.75 -6.70 4.55
C SER A 120 -15.47 -6.74 5.38
N VAL A 121 -15.57 -6.62 6.70
CA VAL A 121 -14.41 -6.68 7.60
C VAL A 121 -13.76 -8.07 7.55
N LEU A 122 -14.55 -9.15 7.57
CA LEU A 122 -14.03 -10.51 7.50
C LEU A 122 -13.30 -10.77 6.18
N VAL A 123 -13.90 -10.37 5.06
CA VAL A 123 -13.27 -10.49 3.73
C VAL A 123 -11.99 -9.68 3.64
N GLN A 124 -11.99 -8.43 4.14
CA GLN A 124 -10.80 -7.59 4.15
C GLN A 124 -9.69 -8.16 5.03
N LEU A 125 -10.02 -8.71 6.20
CA LEU A 125 -9.05 -9.34 7.09
C LEU A 125 -8.34 -10.52 6.38
N GLN A 126 -9.12 -11.42 5.78
CA GLN A 126 -8.58 -12.54 5.03
C GLN A 126 -7.69 -12.09 3.86
N TYR A 127 -8.18 -11.15 3.05
CA TYR A 127 -7.44 -10.60 1.92
C TYR A 127 -6.12 -9.94 2.35
N ARG A 128 -6.16 -9.07 3.38
CA ARG A 128 -4.96 -8.39 3.87
C ARG A 128 -3.92 -9.34 4.43
N THR A 129 -4.35 -10.39 5.14
CA THR A 129 -3.43 -11.41 5.66
C THR A 129 -2.72 -12.14 4.52
N ALA A 130 -3.45 -12.52 3.46
CA ALA A 130 -2.86 -13.18 2.29
C ALA A 130 -1.87 -12.27 1.54
N VAL A 131 -2.24 -11.00 1.31
CA VAL A 131 -1.38 -10.03 0.65
C VAL A 131 -0.11 -9.76 1.48
N MET A 132 -0.23 -9.59 2.80
CA MET A 132 0.93 -9.41 3.68
C MET A 132 1.90 -10.59 3.61
N ALA A 133 1.39 -11.83 3.50
CA ALA A 133 2.24 -13.00 3.35
C ALA A 133 3.04 -12.98 2.03
N ILE A 134 2.40 -12.56 0.92
CA ILE A 134 3.06 -12.41 -0.38
C ILE A 134 4.14 -11.34 -0.33
N ILE A 135 3.82 -10.16 0.21
CA ILE A 135 4.76 -9.04 0.36
C ILE A 135 5.97 -9.46 1.22
N ALA A 136 5.73 -10.12 2.35
CA ALA A 136 6.80 -10.60 3.22
C ALA A 136 7.69 -11.64 2.50
N TYR A 137 7.09 -12.55 1.74
CA TYR A 137 7.84 -13.55 0.98
C TYR A 137 8.69 -12.91 -0.13
N THR A 138 8.16 -11.98 -0.91
CA THR A 138 8.91 -11.29 -1.96
C THR A 138 10.02 -10.38 -1.39
N ALA A 139 9.78 -9.73 -0.26
CA ALA A 139 10.79 -8.99 0.47
C ALA A 139 11.93 -9.92 0.96
N PHE A 140 11.58 -11.11 1.51
CA PHE A 140 12.54 -12.12 1.89
C PHE A 140 13.40 -12.57 0.69
N LEU A 141 12.80 -12.87 -0.46
CA LEU A 141 13.54 -13.24 -1.66
C LEU A 141 14.51 -12.15 -2.10
N THR A 142 14.07 -10.90 -2.07
CA THR A 142 14.92 -9.75 -2.43
C THR A 142 16.14 -9.65 -1.49
N LEU A 143 15.92 -9.72 -0.18
CA LEU A 143 16.99 -9.64 0.81
C LEU A 143 17.96 -10.84 0.69
N LYS A 144 17.45 -12.03 0.44
CA LYS A 144 18.27 -13.23 0.27
C LYS A 144 19.10 -13.19 -1.02
N ILE A 145 18.48 -12.87 -2.15
CA ILE A 145 19.13 -12.95 -3.47
C ILE A 145 19.99 -11.72 -3.74
N VAL A 146 19.48 -10.53 -3.49
CA VAL A 146 20.16 -9.28 -3.82
C VAL A 146 21.17 -8.89 -2.75
N CYS A 147 20.78 -8.98 -1.47
CA CYS A 147 21.65 -8.59 -0.35
C CYS A 147 22.58 -9.71 0.12
N GLY A 148 22.33 -10.96 -0.29
CA GLY A 148 23.10 -12.12 0.15
C GLY A 148 22.92 -12.44 1.64
N LEU A 149 21.81 -12.02 2.24
CA LEU A 149 21.51 -12.27 3.64
C LEU A 149 20.97 -13.69 3.82
N ASP A 150 21.55 -14.43 4.76
CA ASP A 150 21.07 -15.77 5.12
C ASP A 150 19.92 -15.63 6.14
N LEU A 151 18.74 -15.36 5.63
CA LEU A 151 17.54 -15.15 6.43
C LEU A 151 16.71 -16.44 6.46
N SER A 152 16.31 -16.87 7.64
CA SER A 152 15.29 -17.89 7.80
C SER A 152 13.89 -17.24 7.71
N LEU A 153 12.93 -17.92 7.08
CA LEU A 153 11.52 -17.52 7.06
C LEU A 153 10.91 -17.33 8.46
N ILE A 154 11.54 -17.89 9.50
CA ILE A 154 11.11 -17.72 10.89
C ILE A 154 11.37 -16.29 11.40
N HIS A 155 12.28 -15.55 10.77
CA HIS A 155 12.65 -14.19 11.16
C HIS A 155 11.82 -13.10 10.47
N ILE A 156 10.86 -13.47 9.65
CA ILE A 156 9.89 -12.58 8.99
C ILE A 156 8.52 -12.75 9.66
#